data_881036d793f4a989036fbec747d763d9
#
_entry.id   881036d793f4a989036fbec747d763d9
#
_cell.length_a   1.000
_cell.length_b   1.000
_cell.length_c   1.000
_cell.angle_alpha   90.00
_cell.angle_beta   90.00
_cell.angle_gamma   90.00
#
_symmetry.space_group_name_H-M   'P 1'
#
loop_
_entity.id
_entity.type
_entity.pdbx_description
1 polymer ?
#
loop_
_entity_poly.entity_id
_entity_poly.type
_entity_poly.pdbx_seq_one_letter_code
_entity_poly.pdbx_strand_id
1 'polypeptide(L)'
;MRENLEKYGEVIAGSILLSLGIWLFVTPNGLNFGGVIGTSQIIEVFIRKLLPIPKSMNIVGIINFMINIPLFIMGYRILSREFCVKTAMSVVVQTITLSFLPNLTHPVMPDMLSNCIFGAIMCGVGVGLALKGSGSAGGIDIAGVCLSKTKPGFSVGKLSISLNAVILTCCAFIFDLQTTLYSIIFVFVLYFISDRIHYQNINVIALIFTKEKDMNNVIMEKTGRGVTYWMGKGAYTENDQYILYCAINKYEV
;
A
#
# COMPACT_ATOMS: atom_id res chain seq x y z
N MET A 1 -0.21 -16.90 17.42
CA MET A 1 0.06 -15.70 18.25
C MET A 1 1.31 -14.97 17.79
N ARG A 2 2.44 -15.66 17.56
CA ARG A 2 3.72 -15.07 17.09
C ARG A 2 3.58 -14.40 15.71
N GLU A 3 2.95 -15.04 14.75
CA GLU A 3 2.72 -14.51 13.39
C GLU A 3 1.89 -13.21 13.38
N ASN A 4 0.88 -13.12 14.23
CA ASN A 4 0.11 -11.88 14.36
C ASN A 4 0.94 -10.75 14.95
N LEU A 5 1.82 -11.03 15.92
CA LEU A 5 2.69 -10.02 16.50
C LEU A 5 3.71 -9.48 15.48
N GLU A 6 4.25 -10.35 14.63
CA GLU A 6 5.13 -9.96 13.53
C GLU A 6 4.42 -9.04 12.54
N LYS A 7 3.18 -9.34 12.14
CA LYS A 7 2.36 -8.49 11.27
C LYS A 7 2.08 -7.10 11.87
N TYR A 8 1.81 -7.02 13.16
CA TYR A 8 1.68 -5.72 13.85
C TYR A 8 3.00 -4.95 13.85
N GLY A 9 4.12 -5.63 14.09
CA GLY A 9 5.46 -5.04 14.02
C GLY A 9 5.78 -4.48 12.63
N GLU A 10 5.45 -5.21 11.56
CA GLU A 10 5.61 -4.77 10.18
C GLU A 10 4.80 -3.50 9.88
N VAL A 11 3.55 -3.43 10.35
CA VAL A 11 2.70 -2.24 10.18
C VAL A 11 3.28 -1.02 10.90
N ILE A 12 3.70 -1.18 12.16
CA ILE A 12 4.30 -0.08 12.93
C ILE A 12 5.59 0.40 12.29
N ALA A 13 6.52 -0.52 11.99
CA ALA A 13 7.80 -0.20 11.37
C ALA A 13 7.60 0.46 10.00
N GLY A 14 6.68 -0.07 9.18
CA GLY A 14 6.31 0.52 7.90
C GLY A 14 5.76 1.94 8.04
N SER A 15 4.90 2.18 9.02
CA SER A 15 4.31 3.50 9.27
C SER A 15 5.34 4.53 9.74
N ILE A 16 6.28 4.13 10.59
CA ILE A 16 7.38 4.99 11.04
C ILE A 16 8.29 5.32 9.85
N LEU A 17 8.68 4.30 9.07
CA LEU A 17 9.56 4.49 7.92
C LEU A 17 8.93 5.40 6.86
N LEU A 18 7.63 5.22 6.60
CA LEU A 18 6.85 6.09 5.72
C LEU A 18 6.88 7.54 6.20
N SER A 19 6.59 7.76 7.48
CA SER A 19 6.56 9.10 8.08
C SER A 19 7.93 9.77 8.05
N LEU A 20 9.00 9.02 8.31
CA LEU A 20 10.37 9.52 8.19
C LEU A 20 10.72 9.87 6.74
N GLY A 21 10.30 9.06 5.77
CA GLY A 21 10.50 9.35 4.34
C GLY A 21 9.79 10.64 3.91
N ILE A 22 8.55 10.84 4.38
CA ILE A 22 7.81 12.08 4.14
C ILE A 22 8.52 13.27 4.78
N TRP A 23 8.93 13.15 6.01
CA TRP A 23 9.59 14.20 6.77
C TRP A 23 10.94 14.61 6.17
N LEU A 24 11.79 13.64 5.81
CA LEU A 24 13.15 13.89 5.29
C LEU A 24 13.16 14.36 3.85
N PHE A 25 12.34 13.79 2.99
CA PHE A 25 12.48 13.93 1.54
C PHE A 25 11.28 14.60 0.85
N VAL A 26 10.07 14.37 1.33
CA VAL A 26 8.87 14.89 0.68
C VAL A 26 8.60 16.34 1.11
N THR A 27 8.49 16.56 2.42
CA THR A 27 8.14 17.86 2.99
C THR A 27 9.12 18.97 2.62
N PRO A 28 10.47 18.80 2.77
CA PRO A 28 11.42 19.88 2.49
C PRO A 28 11.53 20.23 1.01
N ASN A 29 11.17 19.29 0.13
CA ASN A 29 11.22 19.49 -1.32
C ASN A 29 9.88 19.92 -1.92
N GLY A 30 8.82 20.04 -1.11
CA GLY A 30 7.48 20.35 -1.58
C GLY A 30 6.87 19.28 -2.48
N LEU A 31 7.42 18.05 -2.47
CA LEU A 31 6.91 16.95 -3.27
C LEU A 31 5.52 16.54 -2.79
N ASN A 32 4.64 16.17 -3.72
CA ASN A 32 3.34 15.62 -3.37
C ASN A 32 3.41 14.10 -3.31
N PHE A 33 2.92 13.55 -2.20
CA PHE A 33 2.90 12.10 -1.95
C PHE A 33 1.86 11.36 -2.81
N GLY A 34 0.84 12.07 -3.28
CA GLY A 34 -0.34 11.47 -3.88
C GLY A 34 -1.32 10.95 -2.83
N GLY A 35 -2.41 10.37 -3.27
CA GLY A 35 -3.41 9.76 -2.40
C GLY A 35 -4.01 10.72 -1.37
N VAL A 36 -4.44 10.18 -0.23
CA VAL A 36 -5.00 11.01 0.86
C VAL A 36 -3.93 11.88 1.53
N ILE A 37 -2.70 11.41 1.63
CA ILE A 37 -1.59 12.22 2.15
C ILE A 37 -1.34 13.42 1.22
N GLY A 38 -1.30 13.20 -0.09
CA GLY A 38 -1.15 14.28 -1.07
C GLY A 38 -2.32 15.25 -1.08
N THR A 39 -3.54 14.76 -0.89
CA THR A 39 -4.72 15.62 -0.67
C THR A 39 -4.56 16.44 0.60
N SER A 40 -4.05 15.83 1.68
CA SER A 40 -3.79 16.53 2.95
C SER A 40 -2.77 17.66 2.80
N GLN A 41 -1.72 17.43 1.99
CA GLN A 41 -0.72 18.46 1.66
C GLN A 41 -1.34 19.65 0.90
N ILE A 42 -2.21 19.37 -0.06
CA ILE A 42 -2.96 20.44 -0.78
C ILE A 42 -3.84 21.23 0.20
N ILE A 43 -4.59 20.54 1.04
CA ILE A 43 -5.45 21.18 2.06
C ILE A 43 -4.60 22.00 3.03
N GLU A 44 -3.44 21.51 3.45
CA GLU A 44 -2.51 22.26 4.29
C GLU A 44 -2.13 23.60 3.68
N VAL A 45 -1.82 23.65 2.37
CA VAL A 45 -1.49 24.90 1.67
C VAL A 45 -2.63 25.92 1.78
N PHE A 46 -3.89 25.46 1.60
CA PHE A 46 -5.05 26.36 1.74
C PHE A 46 -5.28 26.80 3.19
N ILE A 47 -5.14 25.90 4.17
CA ILE A 47 -5.29 26.25 5.59
C ILE A 47 -4.25 27.27 6.01
N ARG A 48 -2.99 27.12 5.59
CA ARG A 48 -1.91 28.08 5.90
C ARG A 48 -2.09 29.44 5.25
N LYS A 49 -2.86 29.54 4.15
CA LYS A 49 -3.24 30.84 3.57
C LYS A 49 -4.34 31.55 4.38
N LEU A 50 -5.17 30.78 5.09
CA LEU A 50 -6.30 31.31 5.86
C LEU A 50 -5.97 31.56 7.33
N LEU A 51 -5.09 30.73 7.89
CA LEU A 51 -4.73 30.76 9.32
C LEU A 51 -3.23 30.96 9.49
N PRO A 52 -2.79 31.80 10.48
CA PRO A 52 -1.38 32.05 10.79
C PRO A 52 -0.77 30.87 11.56
N ILE A 53 -0.61 29.72 10.92
CA ILE A 53 0.01 28.52 11.53
C ILE A 53 1.54 28.60 11.38
N PRO A 54 2.32 28.40 12.45
CA PRO A 54 3.77 28.39 12.38
C PRO A 54 4.27 27.38 11.34
N LYS A 55 5.26 27.78 10.51
CA LYS A 55 5.84 26.91 9.48
C LYS A 55 6.54 25.66 10.05
N SER A 56 7.01 25.75 11.29
CA SER A 56 7.63 24.63 12.00
C SER A 56 6.67 23.51 12.37
N MET A 57 5.37 23.79 12.42
CA MET A 57 4.35 22.80 12.80
C MET A 57 3.88 22.01 11.57
N ASN A 58 4.03 20.70 11.61
CA ASN A 58 3.53 19.79 10.56
C ASN A 58 2.08 19.41 10.87
N ILE A 59 1.14 19.90 10.05
CA ILE A 59 -0.29 19.60 10.21
C ILE A 59 -0.81 18.55 9.22
N VAL A 60 0.02 18.09 8.27
CA VAL A 60 -0.37 17.07 7.27
C VAL A 60 -0.88 15.80 7.97
N GLY A 61 -0.18 15.34 9.01
CA GLY A 61 -0.57 14.15 9.77
C GLY A 61 -1.96 14.26 10.38
N ILE A 62 -2.29 15.43 10.95
CA ILE A 62 -3.61 15.70 11.56
C ILE A 62 -4.70 15.71 10.49
N ILE A 63 -4.45 16.40 9.37
CA ILE A 63 -5.40 16.47 8.25
C ILE A 63 -5.64 15.07 7.66
N ASN A 64 -4.54 14.31 7.44
CA ASN A 64 -4.61 12.93 6.99
C ASN A 64 -5.44 12.05 7.94
N PHE A 65 -5.25 12.19 9.25
CA PHE A 65 -6.06 11.48 10.23
C PHE A 65 -7.55 11.83 10.09
N MET A 66 -7.89 13.11 9.99
CA MET A 66 -9.28 13.56 9.86
C MET A 66 -9.96 13.04 8.59
N ILE A 67 -9.25 13.03 7.45
CA ILE A 67 -9.78 12.48 6.20
C ILE A 67 -9.98 10.97 6.29
N ASN A 68 -9.14 10.28 7.04
CA ASN A 68 -9.27 8.83 7.23
C ASN A 68 -10.45 8.42 8.13
N ILE A 69 -10.96 9.29 9.01
CA ILE A 69 -12.11 8.98 9.88
C ILE A 69 -13.33 8.49 9.07
N PRO A 70 -13.87 9.23 8.09
CA PRO A 70 -15.01 8.78 7.30
C PRO A 70 -14.68 7.51 6.49
N LEU A 71 -13.45 7.34 6.02
CA LEU A 71 -13.03 6.13 5.31
C LEU A 71 -13.04 4.90 6.24
N PHE A 72 -12.63 5.06 7.50
CA PHE A 72 -12.73 4.00 8.51
C PHE A 72 -14.18 3.66 8.84
N ILE A 73 -15.06 4.65 8.98
CA ILE A 73 -16.49 4.42 9.25
C ILE A 73 -17.10 3.61 8.10
N MET A 74 -16.78 3.96 6.85
CA MET A 74 -17.21 3.21 5.68
C MET A 74 -16.61 1.81 5.65
N GLY A 75 -15.31 1.69 5.94
CA GLY A 75 -14.57 0.43 5.92
C GLY A 75 -14.98 -0.54 7.01
N TYR A 76 -15.34 -0.07 8.18
CA TYR A 76 -15.61 -0.91 9.37
C TYR A 76 -16.73 -1.94 9.15
N ARG A 77 -17.71 -1.63 8.27
CA ARG A 77 -18.82 -2.54 7.95
C ARG A 77 -18.50 -3.54 6.84
N ILE A 78 -17.48 -3.27 6.04
CA ILE A 78 -17.19 -4.01 4.79
C ILE A 78 -15.90 -4.82 4.90
N LEU A 79 -14.92 -4.29 5.64
CA LEU A 79 -13.58 -4.87 5.76
C LEU A 79 -13.46 -5.76 7.01
N SER A 80 -12.42 -6.57 7.05
CA SER A 80 -12.13 -7.38 8.24
C SER A 80 -11.73 -6.47 9.41
N ARG A 81 -12.13 -6.86 10.63
CA ARG A 81 -11.76 -6.12 11.85
C ARG A 81 -10.24 -6.00 11.99
N GLU A 82 -9.52 -7.05 11.65
CA GLU A 82 -8.05 -7.08 11.73
C GLU A 82 -7.43 -6.04 10.80
N PHE A 83 -7.87 -5.96 9.55
CA PHE A 83 -7.41 -4.94 8.60
C PHE A 83 -7.70 -3.53 9.10
N CYS A 84 -8.90 -3.28 9.60
CA CYS A 84 -9.29 -1.97 10.14
C CYS A 84 -8.44 -1.57 11.34
N VAL A 85 -8.20 -2.47 12.30
CA VAL A 85 -7.37 -2.18 13.48
C VAL A 85 -5.94 -1.87 13.08
N LYS A 86 -5.34 -2.69 12.22
CA LYS A 86 -3.95 -2.49 11.74
C LYS A 86 -3.81 -1.19 10.95
N THR A 87 -4.77 -0.89 10.09
CA THR A 87 -4.76 0.37 9.32
C THR A 87 -5.00 1.58 10.21
N ALA A 88 -5.90 1.51 11.19
CA ALA A 88 -6.08 2.58 12.17
C ALA A 88 -4.80 2.84 12.96
N MET A 89 -4.15 1.79 13.41
CA MET A 89 -2.85 1.87 14.10
C MET A 89 -1.79 2.51 13.20
N SER A 90 -1.72 2.13 11.92
CA SER A 90 -0.81 2.73 10.93
C SER A 90 -1.03 4.25 10.85
N VAL A 91 -2.27 4.68 10.64
CA VAL A 91 -2.62 6.11 10.52
C VAL A 91 -2.32 6.89 11.80
N VAL A 92 -2.59 6.29 12.98
CA VAL A 92 -2.25 6.90 14.28
C VAL A 92 -0.74 7.06 14.43
N VAL A 93 0.04 6.02 14.13
CA VAL A 93 1.51 6.07 14.18
C VAL A 93 2.06 7.15 13.24
N GLN A 94 1.56 7.21 12.01
CA GLN A 94 1.93 8.27 11.05
C GLN A 94 1.61 9.66 11.60
N THR A 95 0.40 9.84 12.12
CA THR A 95 -0.04 11.12 12.69
C THR A 95 0.85 11.56 13.82
N ILE A 96 1.12 10.67 14.77
CA ILE A 96 2.00 10.95 15.91
C ILE A 96 3.41 11.31 15.41
N THR A 97 4.00 10.45 14.57
CA THR A 97 5.36 10.66 14.06
C THR A 97 5.49 11.99 13.32
N LEU A 98 4.59 12.29 12.39
CA LEU A 98 4.64 13.55 11.63
C LEU A 98 4.36 14.78 12.49
N SER A 99 3.52 14.68 13.53
CA SER A 99 3.21 15.82 14.40
C SER A 99 4.33 16.16 15.38
N PHE A 100 5.13 15.17 15.80
CA PHE A 100 6.27 15.40 16.69
C PHE A 100 7.53 15.86 15.96
N LEU A 101 7.64 15.58 14.66
CA LEU A 101 8.79 15.98 13.86
C LEU A 101 8.60 17.41 13.33
N PRO A 102 9.49 18.36 13.67
CA PRO A 102 9.42 19.70 13.11
C PRO A 102 9.70 19.68 11.61
N ASN A 103 9.06 20.55 10.85
CA ASN A 103 9.35 20.68 9.43
C ASN A 103 10.83 21.06 9.22
N LEU A 104 11.51 20.29 8.36
CA LEU A 104 12.86 20.62 7.93
C LEU A 104 12.79 21.83 6.99
N THR A 105 13.70 22.78 7.20
CA THR A 105 13.80 23.99 6.39
C THR A 105 14.63 23.81 5.12
N HIS A 106 15.46 22.77 5.09
CA HIS A 106 16.35 22.47 3.98
C HIS A 106 16.24 21.00 3.57
N PRO A 107 16.33 20.72 2.26
CA PRO A 107 16.43 19.35 1.76
C PRO A 107 17.66 18.62 2.32
N VAL A 108 17.57 17.30 2.44
CA VAL A 108 18.68 16.43 2.90
C VAL A 108 19.82 16.41 1.87
N MET A 109 19.46 16.43 0.61
CA MET A 109 20.43 16.47 -0.50
C MET A 109 20.20 17.73 -1.35
N PRO A 110 21.27 18.29 -1.95
CA PRO A 110 21.15 19.48 -2.80
C PRO A 110 20.38 19.19 -4.10
N ASP A 111 20.43 17.95 -4.59
CA ASP A 111 19.77 17.54 -5.82
C ASP A 111 18.35 17.03 -5.56
N MET A 112 17.38 17.62 -6.26
CA MET A 112 15.97 17.30 -6.10
C MET A 112 15.61 15.89 -6.59
N LEU A 113 16.27 15.41 -7.66
CA LEU A 113 16.02 14.06 -8.17
C LEU A 113 16.46 12.99 -7.18
N SER A 114 17.61 13.17 -6.55
CA SER A 114 18.12 12.27 -5.51
C SER A 114 17.15 12.22 -4.31
N ASN A 115 16.71 13.38 -3.81
CA ASN A 115 15.70 13.43 -2.74
C ASN A 115 14.39 12.71 -3.15
N CYS A 116 13.95 12.90 -4.39
CA CYS A 116 12.77 12.27 -4.95
C CYS A 116 12.90 10.73 -4.95
N ILE A 117 13.99 10.19 -5.47
CA ILE A 117 14.20 8.73 -5.60
C ILE A 117 14.40 8.09 -4.24
N PHE A 118 15.28 8.61 -3.37
CA PHE A 118 15.50 8.04 -2.04
C PHE A 118 14.25 8.15 -1.15
N GLY A 119 13.55 9.28 -1.23
CA GLY A 119 12.27 9.46 -0.57
C GLY A 119 11.21 8.45 -1.03
N ALA A 120 11.11 8.24 -2.34
CA ALA A 120 10.18 7.27 -2.93
C ALA A 120 10.51 5.83 -2.51
N ILE A 121 11.80 5.46 -2.48
CA ILE A 121 12.24 4.14 -1.99
C ILE A 121 11.86 3.97 -0.53
N MET A 122 12.21 4.92 0.33
CA MET A 122 11.94 4.85 1.76
C MET A 122 10.43 4.78 2.06
N CYS A 123 9.66 5.64 1.42
CA CYS A 123 8.19 5.64 1.55
C CYS A 123 7.56 4.37 0.97
N GLY A 124 8.06 3.89 -0.19
CA GLY A 124 7.59 2.66 -0.82
C GLY A 124 7.84 1.42 0.03
N VAL A 125 9.01 1.33 0.68
CA VAL A 125 9.29 0.28 1.68
C VAL A 125 8.32 0.38 2.85
N GLY A 126 8.08 1.59 3.36
CA GLY A 126 7.12 1.82 4.44
C GLY A 126 5.70 1.39 4.12
N VAL A 127 5.18 1.79 2.96
CA VAL A 127 3.86 1.35 2.46
C VAL A 127 3.82 -0.15 2.24
N GLY A 128 4.84 -0.71 1.60
CA GLY A 128 4.94 -2.15 1.32
C GLY A 128 4.94 -3.00 2.59
N LEU A 129 5.65 -2.57 3.65
CA LEU A 129 5.64 -3.24 4.95
C LEU A 129 4.27 -3.16 5.63
N ALA A 130 3.60 -2.02 5.58
CA ALA A 130 2.26 -1.88 6.13
C ALA A 130 1.25 -2.83 5.45
N LEU A 131 1.32 -2.93 4.12
CA LEU A 131 0.51 -3.86 3.33
C LEU A 131 0.88 -5.31 3.62
N LYS A 132 2.16 -5.63 3.73
CA LYS A 132 2.67 -6.96 4.09
C LYS A 132 2.16 -7.41 5.45
N GLY A 133 2.08 -6.51 6.44
CA GLY A 133 1.46 -6.75 7.73
C GLY A 133 -0.07 -6.94 7.69
N SER A 134 -0.69 -6.99 6.51
CA SER A 134 -2.16 -7.06 6.32
C SER A 134 -2.90 -5.84 6.86
N GLY A 135 -2.24 -4.69 6.85
CA GLY A 135 -2.81 -3.37 7.08
C GLY A 135 -2.74 -2.52 5.80
N SER A 136 -2.84 -1.21 5.96
CA SER A 136 -2.65 -0.22 4.89
C SER A 136 -2.03 1.05 5.50
N ALA A 137 -1.43 1.87 4.66
CA ALA A 137 -1.03 3.23 5.03
C ALA A 137 -2.25 4.18 5.21
N GLY A 138 -3.46 3.67 5.03
CA GLY A 138 -4.71 4.44 5.07
C GLY A 138 -5.13 4.99 3.70
N GLY A 139 -6.17 5.81 3.72
CA GLY A 139 -6.54 6.59 2.55
C GLY A 139 -7.27 5.82 1.45
N ILE A 140 -6.81 6.01 0.23
CA ILE A 140 -7.44 5.46 -0.99
C ILE A 140 -7.55 3.94 -0.95
N ASP A 141 -6.62 3.26 -0.31
CA ASP A 141 -6.62 1.79 -0.22
C ASP A 141 -7.88 1.29 0.51
N ILE A 142 -8.29 1.97 1.59
CA ILE A 142 -9.52 1.63 2.31
C ILE A 142 -10.73 1.76 1.37
N ALA A 143 -10.84 2.90 0.67
CA ALA A 143 -11.91 3.15 -0.28
C ALA A 143 -11.88 2.14 -1.44
N GLY A 144 -10.69 1.86 -1.97
CA GLY A 144 -10.48 0.90 -3.05
C GLY A 144 -10.92 -0.50 -2.70
N VAL A 145 -10.51 -1.01 -1.53
CA VAL A 145 -10.91 -2.35 -1.06
C VAL A 145 -12.40 -2.42 -0.74
N CYS A 146 -12.98 -1.35 -0.17
CA CYS A 146 -14.44 -1.28 0.03
C CYS A 146 -15.21 -1.37 -1.28
N LEU A 147 -14.81 -0.57 -2.29
CA LEU A 147 -15.46 -0.56 -3.59
C LEU A 147 -15.28 -1.86 -4.35
N SER A 148 -14.12 -2.51 -4.27
CA SER A 148 -13.88 -3.80 -4.92
C SER A 148 -14.76 -4.92 -4.35
N LYS A 149 -15.10 -4.85 -3.06
CA LYS A 149 -16.02 -5.80 -2.43
C LYS A 149 -17.50 -5.53 -2.73
N THR A 150 -17.86 -4.27 -2.99
CA THR A 150 -19.26 -3.88 -3.21
C THR A 150 -19.65 -3.84 -4.69
N LYS A 151 -18.68 -3.65 -5.59
CA LYS A 151 -18.93 -3.55 -7.03
C LYS A 151 -18.10 -4.58 -7.81
N PRO A 152 -18.73 -5.63 -8.40
CA PRO A 152 -18.02 -6.59 -9.23
C PRO A 152 -17.28 -5.91 -10.40
N GLY A 153 -16.04 -6.30 -10.65
CA GLY A 153 -15.20 -5.74 -11.72
C GLY A 153 -14.56 -4.40 -11.41
N PHE A 154 -14.73 -3.87 -10.19
CA PHE A 154 -14.06 -2.65 -9.78
C PHE A 154 -12.56 -2.88 -9.53
N SER A 155 -11.73 -2.01 -10.09
CA SER A 155 -10.27 -2.07 -9.95
C SER A 155 -9.77 -1.00 -8.99
N VAL A 156 -9.15 -1.42 -7.89
CA VAL A 156 -8.49 -0.52 -6.92
C VAL A 156 -7.39 0.29 -7.60
N GLY A 157 -6.62 -0.35 -8.49
CA GLY A 157 -5.56 0.33 -9.24
C GLY A 157 -6.08 1.45 -10.15
N LYS A 158 -7.22 1.23 -10.84
CA LYS A 158 -7.84 2.29 -11.65
C LYS A 158 -8.29 3.48 -10.79
N LEU A 159 -8.87 3.22 -9.62
CA LEU A 159 -9.25 4.29 -8.68
C LEU A 159 -8.02 5.08 -8.22
N SER A 160 -6.97 4.39 -7.79
CA SER A 160 -5.73 5.02 -7.32
C SER A 160 -5.08 5.88 -8.41
N ILE A 161 -4.99 5.36 -9.65
CA ILE A 161 -4.44 6.11 -10.78
C ILE A 161 -5.29 7.34 -11.08
N SER A 162 -6.63 7.20 -11.14
CA SER A 162 -7.52 8.32 -11.45
C SER A 162 -7.44 9.42 -10.38
N LEU A 163 -7.45 9.05 -9.10
CA LEU A 163 -7.34 10.01 -8.00
C LEU A 163 -5.97 10.68 -7.98
N ASN A 164 -4.89 9.93 -8.18
CA ASN A 164 -3.55 10.52 -8.27
C ASN A 164 -3.42 11.45 -9.48
N ALA A 165 -4.01 11.12 -10.62
CA ALA A 165 -4.03 12.01 -11.79
C ALA A 165 -4.72 13.35 -11.47
N VAL A 166 -5.87 13.32 -10.79
CA VAL A 166 -6.56 14.54 -10.35
C VAL A 166 -5.70 15.33 -9.35
N ILE A 167 -5.13 14.68 -8.34
CA ILE A 167 -4.30 15.31 -7.32
C ILE A 167 -3.08 15.97 -7.97
N LEU A 168 -2.35 15.26 -8.82
CA LEU A 168 -1.17 15.78 -9.50
C LEU A 168 -1.49 16.88 -10.51
N THR A 169 -2.68 16.83 -11.15
CA THR A 169 -3.17 17.93 -11.97
C THR A 169 -3.41 19.17 -11.12
N CYS A 170 -4.07 19.02 -9.96
CA CYS A 170 -4.22 20.14 -9.03
C CYS A 170 -2.87 20.68 -8.54
N CYS A 171 -1.91 19.81 -8.30
CA CYS A 171 -0.55 20.20 -7.93
C CYS A 171 0.13 21.07 -9.00
N ALA A 172 -0.07 20.76 -10.28
CA ALA A 172 0.51 21.56 -11.38
C ALA A 172 0.01 23.01 -11.42
N PHE A 173 -1.22 23.25 -10.89
CA PHE A 173 -1.77 24.61 -10.78
C PHE A 173 -1.42 25.32 -9.46
N ILE A 174 -1.15 24.57 -8.39
CA ILE A 174 -0.88 25.10 -7.04
C ILE A 174 0.61 25.30 -6.81
N PHE A 175 1.41 24.35 -7.28
CA PHE A 175 2.87 24.33 -7.22
C PHE A 175 3.44 24.62 -8.62
N ASP A 176 4.75 24.60 -8.74
CA ASP A 176 5.42 24.72 -10.05
C ASP A 176 5.40 23.38 -10.82
N LEU A 177 5.58 23.48 -12.14
CA LEU A 177 5.58 22.32 -13.03
C LEU A 177 6.73 21.35 -12.71
N GLN A 178 7.89 21.87 -12.32
CA GLN A 178 9.05 21.05 -11.99
C GLN A 178 8.78 20.15 -10.78
N THR A 179 8.27 20.71 -9.70
CA THR A 179 7.87 19.97 -8.49
C THR A 179 6.79 18.92 -8.79
N THR A 180 5.84 19.24 -9.66
CA THR A 180 4.81 18.30 -10.09
C THR A 180 5.39 17.11 -10.86
N LEU A 181 6.31 17.35 -11.79
CA LEU A 181 6.97 16.28 -12.54
C LEU A 181 7.79 15.36 -11.63
N TYR A 182 8.53 15.92 -10.67
CA TYR A 182 9.22 15.11 -9.65
C TYR A 182 8.25 14.33 -8.77
N SER A 183 7.07 14.91 -8.44
CA SER A 183 6.04 14.19 -7.69
C SER A 183 5.46 13.01 -8.47
N ILE A 184 5.34 13.11 -9.80
CA ILE A 184 4.93 11.98 -10.65
C ILE A 184 5.98 10.86 -10.59
N ILE A 185 7.27 11.20 -10.72
CA ILE A 185 8.36 10.22 -10.60
C ILE A 185 8.35 9.59 -9.21
N PHE A 186 8.21 10.40 -8.16
CA PHE A 186 8.13 9.95 -6.79
C PHE A 186 7.02 8.92 -6.60
N VAL A 187 5.79 9.24 -6.99
CA VAL A 187 4.62 8.35 -6.85
C VAL A 187 4.82 7.05 -7.64
N PHE A 188 5.35 7.12 -8.85
CA PHE A 188 5.65 5.95 -9.67
C PHE A 188 6.66 5.02 -8.99
N VAL A 189 7.80 5.54 -8.54
CA VAL A 189 8.85 4.76 -7.87
C VAL A 189 8.34 4.20 -6.54
N LEU A 190 7.58 4.99 -5.77
CA LEU A 190 6.99 4.57 -4.50
C LEU A 190 6.10 3.33 -4.68
N TYR A 191 5.14 3.38 -5.61
CA TYR A 191 4.26 2.24 -5.84
C TYR A 191 5.01 1.04 -6.43
N PHE A 192 5.98 1.26 -7.30
CA PHE A 192 6.83 0.20 -7.83
C PHE A 192 7.57 -0.56 -6.72
N ILE A 193 8.14 0.16 -5.75
CA ILE A 193 8.83 -0.44 -4.59
C ILE A 193 7.84 -1.11 -3.64
N SER A 194 6.72 -0.44 -3.35
CA SER A 194 5.67 -0.98 -2.48
C SER A 194 5.14 -2.31 -3.00
N ASP A 195 4.86 -2.41 -4.30
CA ASP A 195 4.39 -3.64 -4.92
C ASP A 195 5.43 -4.77 -4.82
N ARG A 196 6.72 -4.45 -4.91
CA ARG A 196 7.79 -5.45 -4.75
C ARG A 196 7.88 -6.04 -3.35
N ILE A 197 7.50 -5.27 -2.34
CA ILE A 197 7.54 -5.70 -0.93
C ILE A 197 6.25 -6.40 -0.54
N HIS A 198 5.12 -5.95 -1.08
CA HIS A 198 3.79 -6.50 -0.81
C HIS A 198 3.47 -7.77 -1.63
N TYR A 199 4.44 -8.64 -1.83
CA TYR A 199 4.27 -9.89 -2.59
C TYR A 199 3.32 -10.94 -1.98
N GLN A 200 2.65 -10.66 -0.86
CA GLN A 200 1.93 -11.67 -0.06
C GLN A 200 0.64 -12.22 -0.67
N ASN A 201 0.09 -11.62 -1.72
CA ASN A 201 -1.19 -12.06 -2.30
C ASN A 201 -1.09 -12.52 -3.75
N ILE A 202 0.08 -12.97 -4.21
CA ILE A 202 0.16 -13.61 -5.52
C ILE A 202 -0.32 -15.05 -5.36
N ASN A 203 -1.57 -15.27 -5.71
CA ASN A 203 -2.08 -16.61 -5.92
C ASN A 203 -1.43 -17.15 -7.19
N VAL A 204 -0.74 -18.25 -7.08
CA VAL A 204 -0.20 -19.01 -8.19
C VAL A 204 -1.05 -20.26 -8.39
N ILE A 205 -1.12 -20.69 -9.63
CA ILE A 205 -1.77 -21.93 -9.99
C ILE A 205 -0.66 -23.00 -10.04
N ALA A 206 -0.73 -23.99 -9.15
CA ALA A 206 0.09 -25.17 -9.23
C ALA A 206 -0.63 -26.21 -10.10
N LEU A 207 0.00 -26.57 -11.23
CA LEU A 207 -0.39 -27.70 -12.06
C LEU A 207 0.55 -28.85 -11.72
N ILE A 208 0.01 -29.91 -11.12
CA ILE A 208 0.77 -31.06 -10.65
C ILE A 208 0.37 -32.27 -11.47
N PHE A 209 1.33 -32.92 -12.13
CA PHE A 209 1.14 -34.15 -12.87
C PHE A 209 1.67 -35.30 -12.04
N THR A 210 0.81 -36.25 -11.67
CA THR A 210 1.18 -37.37 -10.80
C THR A 210 0.49 -38.68 -11.22
N LYS A 211 1.10 -39.79 -10.87
CA LYS A 211 0.48 -41.11 -10.96
C LYS A 211 -0.19 -41.55 -9.65
N GLU A 212 0.11 -40.82 -8.57
CA GLU A 212 -0.43 -41.12 -7.25
C GLU A 212 -1.88 -40.68 -7.13
N LYS A 213 -2.77 -41.64 -6.86
CA LYS A 213 -4.23 -41.41 -6.81
C LYS A 213 -4.65 -40.48 -5.67
N ASP A 214 -3.98 -40.57 -4.52
CA ASP A 214 -4.39 -39.86 -3.30
C ASP A 214 -3.64 -38.53 -3.07
N MET A 215 -2.88 -38.06 -4.06
CA MET A 215 -2.11 -36.82 -3.96
C MET A 215 -2.99 -35.58 -3.70
N ASN A 216 -4.23 -35.59 -4.21
CA ASN A 216 -5.21 -34.54 -3.95
C ASN A 216 -5.51 -34.40 -2.45
N ASN A 217 -5.67 -35.53 -1.73
CA ASN A 217 -5.93 -35.51 -0.29
C ASN A 217 -4.74 -34.98 0.50
N VAL A 218 -3.52 -35.39 0.12
CA VAL A 218 -2.28 -34.91 0.75
C VAL A 218 -2.14 -33.39 0.58
N ILE A 219 -2.43 -32.87 -0.61
CA ILE A 219 -2.35 -31.42 -0.86
C ILE A 219 -3.42 -30.68 -0.04
N MET A 220 -4.66 -31.16 -0.04
CA MET A 220 -5.74 -30.53 0.74
C MET A 220 -5.44 -30.53 2.25
N GLU A 221 -4.89 -31.63 2.78
CA GLU A 221 -4.56 -31.73 4.20
C GLU A 221 -3.39 -30.81 4.59
N LYS A 222 -2.36 -30.73 3.75
CA LYS A 222 -1.17 -29.90 4.05
C LYS A 222 -1.40 -28.39 3.83
N THR A 223 -2.16 -28.03 2.80
CA THR A 223 -2.32 -26.62 2.40
C THR A 223 -3.64 -26.00 2.86
N GLY A 224 -4.62 -26.81 3.23
CA GLY A 224 -5.98 -26.36 3.52
C GLY A 224 -6.71 -25.78 2.29
N ARG A 225 -6.20 -26.05 1.06
CA ARG A 225 -6.71 -25.50 -0.20
C ARG A 225 -7.51 -26.54 -0.96
N GLY A 226 -8.53 -26.09 -1.69
CA GLY A 226 -9.26 -26.93 -2.61
C GLY A 226 -8.40 -27.37 -3.80
N VAL A 227 -8.56 -28.61 -4.21
CA VAL A 227 -7.87 -29.19 -5.38
C VAL A 227 -8.91 -29.66 -6.39
N THR A 228 -8.79 -29.24 -7.64
CA THR A 228 -9.55 -29.80 -8.76
C THR A 228 -8.64 -30.75 -9.52
N TYR A 229 -9.13 -31.94 -9.87
CA TYR A 229 -8.34 -32.89 -10.63
C TYR A 229 -9.14 -33.49 -11.81
N TRP A 230 -8.42 -33.94 -12.80
CA TRP A 230 -8.94 -34.75 -13.90
C TRP A 230 -7.91 -35.80 -14.31
N MET A 231 -8.39 -36.85 -14.99
CA MET A 231 -7.52 -37.88 -15.54
C MET A 231 -7.06 -37.50 -16.93
N GLY A 232 -5.80 -37.70 -17.21
CA GLY A 232 -5.17 -37.51 -18.50
C GLY A 232 -4.28 -38.68 -18.87
N LYS A 233 -3.85 -38.74 -20.12
CA LYS A 233 -2.86 -39.71 -20.59
C LYS A 233 -1.61 -39.00 -21.08
N GLY A 234 -0.46 -39.58 -20.76
CA GLY A 234 0.81 -39.16 -21.36
C GLY A 234 0.81 -39.49 -22.85
N ALA A 235 0.96 -38.50 -23.72
CA ALA A 235 0.90 -38.72 -25.17
C ALA A 235 1.97 -39.67 -25.71
N TYR A 236 3.13 -39.76 -25.04
CA TYR A 236 4.22 -40.66 -25.44
C TYR A 236 4.15 -42.01 -24.74
N THR A 237 3.80 -42.02 -23.46
CA THR A 237 3.83 -43.23 -22.62
C THR A 237 2.49 -43.98 -22.59
N GLU A 238 1.42 -43.34 -23.04
CA GLU A 238 0.02 -43.80 -22.97
C GLU A 238 -0.45 -44.21 -21.56
N ASN A 239 0.33 -43.85 -20.53
CA ASN A 239 -0.01 -44.10 -19.14
C ASN A 239 -1.02 -43.12 -18.62
N ASP A 240 -1.97 -43.59 -17.81
CA ASP A 240 -2.92 -42.74 -17.10
C ASP A 240 -2.18 -41.94 -16.00
N GLN A 241 -2.55 -40.68 -15.87
CA GLN A 241 -2.01 -39.79 -14.85
C GLN A 241 -3.10 -38.83 -14.37
N TYR A 242 -2.95 -38.38 -13.11
CA TYR A 242 -3.80 -37.37 -12.54
C TYR A 242 -3.16 -35.99 -12.77
N ILE A 243 -3.97 -35.04 -13.21
CA ILE A 243 -3.58 -33.65 -13.37
C ILE A 243 -4.34 -32.88 -12.30
N LEU A 244 -3.60 -32.31 -11.34
CA LEU A 244 -4.16 -31.60 -10.21
C LEU A 244 -3.98 -30.10 -10.43
N TYR A 245 -5.02 -29.35 -10.15
CA TYR A 245 -5.06 -27.90 -10.22
C TYR A 245 -5.34 -27.35 -8.83
N CYS A 246 -4.42 -26.57 -8.28
CA CYS A 246 -4.55 -25.97 -6.96
C CYS A 246 -4.16 -24.49 -7.02
N ALA A 247 -5.02 -23.62 -6.52
CA ALA A 247 -4.69 -22.21 -6.33
C ALA A 247 -4.08 -22.06 -4.92
N ILE A 248 -2.79 -21.78 -4.88
CA ILE A 248 -2.00 -21.65 -3.66
C ILE A 248 -1.31 -20.28 -3.61
N ASN A 249 -0.90 -19.85 -2.44
CA ASN A 249 -0.05 -18.68 -2.33
C ASN A 249 1.37 -19.04 -2.81
N LYS A 250 2.08 -18.09 -3.41
CA LYS A 250 3.45 -18.27 -3.90
C LYS A 250 4.42 -18.83 -2.84
N TYR A 251 4.13 -18.62 -1.56
CA TYR A 251 4.95 -19.11 -0.44
C TYR A 251 4.54 -20.49 0.08
N GLU A 252 3.49 -21.07 -0.49
CA GLU A 252 3.01 -22.43 -0.18
C GLU A 252 3.50 -23.47 -1.19
N VAL A 253 4.32 -23.03 -2.16
CA VAL A 253 4.91 -23.88 -3.22
C VAL A 253 6.09 -24.69 -2.73
#